data_594d60de75813a8b1ca1007bb4b9940b
#
_entry.id   594d60de75813a8b1ca1007bb4b9940b
#
_cell.length_a   1.000
_cell.length_b   1.000
_cell.length_c   1.000
_cell.angle_alpha   90.00
_cell.angle_beta   90.00
_cell.angle_gamma   90.00
#
_symmetry.space_group_name_H-M   'P 1'
#
loop_
_entity.id
_entity.type
_entity.pdbx_description
1 polymer ?
#
loop_
_entity_poly.entity_id
_entity_poly.type
_entity_poly.pdbx_seq_one_letter_code
_entity_poly.pdbx_strand_id
1 'polypeptide(L)'
;VTKEEYGKQIDRVISLLNGNYVQLRKELEEKMKAAAAELEFETAAKYRDLAESITKIAQQQKITDSSSLNDRDVIASAIEGADAVVQVFFVREGKLIGRDHYHVSVAGGDTEADVLSSFVKQYYAGTPFLPGEIYIPCELEDMEVIGSWLTKKRGKKVEILVPKRGRKEKMLELAAQNAKIVLRQDKDRIKREEERTTGCLLYTSPSPRDC
;
A
#
# COMPACT_ATOMS: atom_id res chain seq x y z
N VAL A 1 -13.20 8.24 40.86
CA VAL A 1 -12.17 7.47 40.10
C VAL A 1 -10.90 7.52 40.93
N THR A 2 -10.42 6.38 41.41
CA THR A 2 -9.18 6.30 42.18
C THR A 2 -7.98 6.52 41.28
N LYS A 3 -6.83 6.96 41.85
CA LYS A 3 -5.59 7.19 41.08
C LYS A 3 -5.13 5.92 40.32
N GLU A 4 -5.43 4.75 40.89
CA GLU A 4 -5.09 3.46 40.25
C GLU A 4 -6.00 3.12 39.08
N GLU A 5 -7.30 3.42 39.16
CA GLU A 5 -8.24 3.23 38.04
C GLU A 5 -7.92 4.17 36.87
N TYR A 6 -7.54 5.41 37.17
CA TYR A 6 -7.10 6.38 36.19
C TYR A 6 -5.81 5.93 35.51
N GLY A 7 -4.83 5.40 36.28
CA GLY A 7 -3.61 4.84 35.71
C GLY A 7 -3.88 3.71 34.73
N LYS A 8 -4.74 2.76 35.05
CA LYS A 8 -5.15 1.66 34.15
C LYS A 8 -5.83 2.14 32.87
N GLN A 9 -6.59 3.24 32.93
CA GLN A 9 -7.19 3.83 31.74
C GLN A 9 -6.15 4.47 30.83
N ILE A 10 -5.17 5.17 31.39
CA ILE A 10 -4.04 5.75 30.63
C ILE A 10 -3.23 4.65 29.95
N ASP A 11 -2.89 3.57 30.66
CA ASP A 11 -2.14 2.45 30.10
C ASP A 11 -2.86 1.81 28.89
N ARG A 12 -4.20 1.73 28.95
CA ARG A 12 -5.00 1.27 27.80
C ARG A 12 -4.93 2.22 26.63
N VAL A 13 -4.99 3.54 26.87
CA VAL A 13 -4.84 4.54 25.80
C VAL A 13 -3.45 4.47 25.18
N ILE A 14 -2.41 4.34 26.00
CA ILE A 14 -1.04 4.15 25.52
C ILE A 14 -0.91 2.86 24.70
N SER A 15 -1.50 1.75 25.18
CA SER A 15 -1.55 0.48 24.43
C SER A 15 -2.24 0.61 23.07
N LEU A 16 -3.35 1.36 23.01
CA LEU A 16 -4.07 1.67 21.78
C LEU A 16 -3.20 2.46 20.81
N LEU A 17 -2.55 3.53 21.29
CA LEU A 17 -1.66 4.37 20.50
C LEU A 17 -0.42 3.62 19.98
N ASN A 18 0.07 2.66 20.76
CA ASN A 18 1.19 1.77 20.37
C ASN A 18 0.79 0.63 19.44
N GLY A 19 -0.48 0.53 19.03
CA GLY A 19 -0.93 -0.45 18.06
C GLY A 19 -1.24 -1.85 18.61
N ASN A 20 -1.37 -2.05 19.92
CA ASN A 20 -1.70 -3.33 20.56
C ASN A 20 -3.20 -3.66 20.48
N TYR A 21 -3.79 -3.52 19.29
CA TYR A 21 -5.24 -3.67 19.07
C TYR A 21 -5.76 -5.08 19.36
N VAL A 22 -4.95 -6.11 19.11
CA VAL A 22 -5.36 -7.52 19.25
C VAL A 22 -5.64 -7.84 20.71
N GLN A 23 -4.75 -7.41 21.60
CA GLN A 23 -4.91 -7.69 23.03
C GLN A 23 -6.08 -6.90 23.63
N LEU A 24 -6.19 -5.62 23.26
CA LEU A 24 -7.28 -4.76 23.75
C LEU A 24 -8.66 -5.25 23.28
N ARG A 25 -8.75 -5.72 22.02
CA ARG A 25 -9.98 -6.34 21.50
C ARG A 25 -10.36 -7.59 22.30
N LYS A 26 -9.39 -8.46 22.58
CA LYS A 26 -9.63 -9.69 23.36
C LYS A 26 -10.14 -9.39 24.75
N GLU A 27 -9.56 -8.40 25.44
CA GLU A 27 -10.04 -7.95 26.75
C GLU A 27 -11.48 -7.43 26.72
N LEU A 28 -11.86 -6.71 25.65
CA LEU A 28 -13.23 -6.21 25.48
C LEU A 28 -14.21 -7.34 25.16
N GLU A 29 -13.80 -8.32 24.36
CA GLU A 29 -14.61 -9.51 24.08
C GLU A 29 -14.84 -10.36 25.35
N GLU A 30 -13.84 -10.48 26.22
CA GLU A 30 -13.98 -11.15 27.51
C GLU A 30 -14.95 -10.40 28.46
N LYS A 31 -14.84 -9.07 28.53
CA LYS A 31 -15.77 -8.24 29.31
C LYS A 31 -17.19 -8.26 28.78
N MET A 32 -17.34 -8.27 27.45
CA MET A 32 -18.65 -8.43 26.81
C MET A 32 -19.31 -9.74 27.21
N LYS A 33 -18.56 -10.85 27.18
CA LYS A 33 -19.08 -12.17 27.58
C LYS A 33 -19.44 -12.23 29.07
N ALA A 34 -18.63 -11.61 29.95
CA ALA A 34 -18.90 -11.55 31.35
C ALA A 34 -20.20 -10.75 31.68
N ALA A 35 -20.34 -9.56 31.08
CA ALA A 35 -21.56 -8.76 31.21
C ALA A 35 -22.80 -9.46 30.66
N ALA A 36 -22.68 -10.19 29.54
CA ALA A 36 -23.77 -10.98 28.99
C ALA A 36 -24.17 -12.15 29.92
N ALA A 37 -23.23 -12.78 30.61
CA ALA A 37 -23.49 -13.84 31.61
C ALA A 37 -24.23 -13.31 32.84
N GLU A 38 -23.99 -12.06 33.22
CA GLU A 38 -24.67 -11.35 34.31
C GLU A 38 -26.00 -10.72 33.85
N LEU A 39 -26.44 -10.97 32.61
CA LEU A 39 -27.64 -10.43 31.97
C LEU A 39 -27.64 -8.89 31.83
N GLU A 40 -26.46 -8.26 31.91
CA GLU A 40 -26.27 -6.83 31.69
C GLU A 40 -26.11 -6.53 30.19
N PHE A 41 -27.17 -6.67 29.43
CA PHE A 41 -27.11 -6.58 27.97
C PHE A 41 -26.70 -5.21 27.43
N GLU A 42 -27.04 -4.11 28.12
CA GLU A 42 -26.60 -2.77 27.73
C GLU A 42 -25.09 -2.59 27.88
N THR A 43 -24.52 -3.12 28.95
CA THR A 43 -23.08 -3.11 29.20
C THR A 43 -22.33 -3.99 28.19
N ALA A 44 -22.89 -5.16 27.90
CA ALA A 44 -22.35 -6.06 26.87
C ALA A 44 -22.37 -5.40 25.46
N ALA A 45 -23.44 -4.69 25.11
CA ALA A 45 -23.55 -3.95 23.84
C ALA A 45 -22.49 -2.85 23.73
N LYS A 46 -22.22 -2.10 24.79
CA LYS A 46 -21.14 -1.08 24.83
C LYS A 46 -19.77 -1.69 24.57
N TYR A 47 -19.45 -2.84 25.18
CA TYR A 47 -18.17 -3.52 24.95
C TYR A 47 -18.05 -4.06 23.54
N ARG A 48 -19.13 -4.57 22.93
CA ARG A 48 -19.17 -4.99 21.52
C ARG A 48 -18.86 -3.82 20.59
N ASP A 49 -19.52 -2.68 20.77
CA ASP A 49 -19.37 -1.51 19.91
C ASP A 49 -17.95 -0.90 20.03
N LEU A 50 -17.35 -0.95 21.23
CA LEU A 50 -15.96 -0.59 21.45
C LEU A 50 -15.00 -1.55 20.72
N ALA A 51 -15.22 -2.86 20.79
CA ALA A 51 -14.38 -3.85 20.10
C ALA A 51 -14.48 -3.70 18.58
N GLU A 52 -15.66 -3.40 18.04
CA GLU A 52 -15.86 -3.10 16.62
C GLU A 52 -15.14 -1.82 16.20
N SER A 53 -15.21 -0.76 17.01
CA SER A 53 -14.51 0.51 16.74
C SER A 53 -13.00 0.32 16.72
N ILE A 54 -12.43 -0.46 17.65
CA ILE A 54 -11.00 -0.82 17.64
C ILE A 54 -10.64 -1.60 16.37
N THR A 55 -11.50 -2.51 15.93
CA THR A 55 -11.27 -3.26 14.71
C THR A 55 -11.25 -2.34 13.48
N LYS A 56 -12.13 -1.36 13.39
CA LYS A 56 -12.14 -0.34 12.33
C LYS A 56 -10.86 0.52 12.34
N ILE A 57 -10.43 0.98 13.51
CA ILE A 57 -9.18 1.73 13.68
C ILE A 57 -7.97 0.88 13.26
N ALA A 58 -7.91 -0.37 13.71
CA ALA A 58 -6.84 -1.30 13.36
C ALA A 58 -6.77 -1.59 11.85
N GLN A 59 -7.90 -1.62 11.15
CA GLN A 59 -7.94 -1.76 9.70
C GLN A 59 -7.39 -0.53 8.98
N GLN A 60 -7.69 0.67 9.46
CA GLN A 60 -7.17 1.92 8.88
C GLN A 60 -5.68 2.11 9.15
N GLN A 61 -5.15 1.59 10.26
CA GLN A 61 -3.73 1.72 10.62
C GLN A 61 -2.86 0.53 10.18
N LYS A 62 -3.38 -0.42 9.41
CA LYS A 62 -2.62 -1.59 8.91
C LYS A 62 -1.33 -1.25 8.15
N ILE A 63 -1.17 -0.01 7.72
CA ILE A 63 -0.03 0.47 6.94
C ILE A 63 1.06 1.11 7.82
N THR A 64 0.82 1.24 9.13
CA THR A 64 1.80 1.82 10.04
C THR A 64 2.67 0.72 10.65
N ASP A 65 3.92 0.64 10.25
CA ASP A 65 4.92 -0.26 10.81
C ASP A 65 5.80 0.51 11.80
N SER A 66 5.37 0.55 13.06
CA SER A 66 6.10 1.22 14.15
C SER A 66 7.34 0.44 14.62
N SER A 67 7.59 -0.76 14.09
CA SER A 67 8.70 -1.61 14.52
C SER A 67 10.03 -1.28 13.85
N SER A 68 10.06 -0.48 12.78
CA SER A 68 11.30 -0.01 12.17
C SER A 68 11.15 1.45 11.73
N LEU A 69 11.98 2.32 12.31
CA LEU A 69 12.08 3.74 11.99
C LEU A 69 12.76 4.01 10.63
N ASN A 70 13.09 2.96 9.88
CA ASN A 70 13.77 3.10 8.61
C ASN A 70 12.84 3.60 7.51
N ASP A 71 13.31 4.58 6.78
CA ASP A 71 12.68 5.03 5.56
C ASP A 71 12.77 3.96 4.50
N ARG A 72 11.64 3.64 3.86
CA ARG A 72 11.55 2.60 2.84
C ARG A 72 10.63 3.00 1.71
N ASP A 73 10.94 2.51 0.53
CA ASP A 73 10.07 2.57 -0.64
C ASP A 73 9.63 1.14 -1.01
N VAL A 74 8.35 0.97 -1.29
CA VAL A 74 7.78 -0.31 -1.72
C VAL A 74 7.35 -0.16 -3.17
N ILE A 75 7.98 -0.92 -4.06
CA ILE A 75 7.80 -0.82 -5.50
C ILE A 75 7.22 -2.13 -5.99
N ALA A 76 6.12 -2.05 -6.71
CA ALA A 76 5.50 -3.20 -7.37
C ALA A 76 4.97 -2.79 -8.73
N SER A 77 4.85 -3.76 -9.64
CA SER A 77 4.37 -3.55 -11.00
C SER A 77 3.14 -4.38 -11.31
N ALA A 78 2.42 -3.93 -12.32
CA ALA A 78 1.40 -4.71 -13.01
C ALA A 78 1.62 -4.55 -14.50
N ILE A 79 1.67 -5.65 -15.23
CA ILE A 79 1.93 -5.69 -16.67
C ILE A 79 0.73 -6.33 -17.35
N GLU A 80 0.28 -5.74 -18.44
CA GLU A 80 -0.77 -6.29 -19.29
C GLU A 80 -0.56 -5.91 -20.76
N GLY A 81 -0.04 -6.83 -21.54
CA GLY A 81 0.36 -6.61 -22.92
C GLY A 81 1.62 -5.75 -23.02
N ALA A 82 1.53 -4.64 -23.74
CA ALA A 82 2.61 -3.67 -23.91
C ALA A 82 2.63 -2.56 -22.84
N ASP A 83 1.66 -2.56 -21.92
CA ASP A 83 1.52 -1.53 -20.91
C ASP A 83 1.86 -2.08 -19.53
N ALA A 84 2.61 -1.31 -18.76
CA ALA A 84 2.87 -1.58 -17.35
C ALA A 84 2.61 -0.34 -16.49
N VAL A 85 2.19 -0.57 -15.27
CA VAL A 85 2.13 0.45 -14.22
C VAL A 85 3.04 0.02 -13.09
N VAL A 86 3.96 0.88 -12.71
CA VAL A 86 4.80 0.71 -11.52
C VAL A 86 4.23 1.60 -10.41
N GLN A 87 3.87 0.98 -9.30
CA GLN A 87 3.37 1.66 -8.10
C GLN A 87 4.51 1.79 -7.09
N VAL A 88 4.67 2.99 -6.53
CA VAL A 88 5.64 3.28 -5.47
C VAL A 88 4.89 3.73 -4.23
N PHE A 89 5.15 3.12 -3.08
CA PHE A 89 4.68 3.56 -1.78
C PHE A 89 5.85 4.13 -0.99
N PHE A 90 5.68 5.34 -0.46
CA PHE A 90 6.67 6.02 0.37
C PHE A 90 6.35 5.81 1.84
N VAL A 91 7.19 5.04 2.53
CA VAL A 91 7.08 4.82 3.97
C VAL A 91 8.22 5.54 4.67
N ARG A 92 7.89 6.44 5.57
CA ARG A 92 8.85 7.21 6.37
C ARG A 92 8.49 7.08 7.84
N GLU A 93 9.49 6.82 8.67
CA GLU A 93 9.28 6.58 10.11
C GLU A 93 8.18 5.54 10.40
N GLY A 94 8.10 4.49 9.57
CA GLY A 94 7.07 3.45 9.70
C GLY A 94 5.67 3.83 9.23
N LYS A 95 5.45 5.05 8.70
CA LYS A 95 4.15 5.52 8.21
C LYS A 95 4.15 5.65 6.69
N LEU A 96 3.07 5.22 6.05
CA LEU A 96 2.86 5.49 4.63
C LEU A 96 2.51 6.98 4.46
N ILE A 97 3.44 7.76 3.90
CA ILE A 97 3.27 9.20 3.70
C ILE A 97 2.72 9.56 2.32
N GLY A 98 2.88 8.68 1.33
CA GLY A 98 2.42 8.92 -0.02
C GLY A 98 2.53 7.70 -0.93
N ARG A 99 1.95 7.85 -2.10
CA ARG A 99 2.01 6.86 -3.18
C ARG A 99 2.03 7.56 -4.52
N ASP A 100 2.84 7.04 -5.46
CA ASP A 100 2.84 7.48 -6.84
C ASP A 100 2.79 6.27 -7.78
N HIS A 101 2.34 6.49 -9.00
CA HIS A 101 2.33 5.47 -10.03
C HIS A 101 2.91 6.02 -11.33
N TYR A 102 3.57 5.15 -12.07
CA TYR A 102 4.28 5.49 -13.31
C TYR A 102 3.88 4.51 -14.39
N HIS A 103 3.55 5.06 -15.58
CA HIS A 103 3.29 4.27 -16.77
C HIS A 103 4.61 3.95 -17.46
N VAL A 104 4.80 2.70 -17.79
CA VAL A 104 5.99 2.18 -18.47
C VAL A 104 5.55 1.37 -19.67
N SER A 105 6.12 1.66 -20.84
CA SER A 105 5.93 0.83 -22.02
C SER A 105 6.85 -0.38 -21.95
N VAL A 106 6.29 -1.56 -22.18
CA VAL A 106 7.00 -2.84 -22.11
C VAL A 106 7.33 -3.28 -23.52
N ALA A 107 8.60 -3.56 -23.80
CA ALA A 107 9.00 -4.18 -25.06
C ALA A 107 8.59 -5.66 -25.07
N GLY A 108 8.31 -6.20 -26.27
CA GLY A 108 7.90 -7.60 -26.38
C GLY A 108 9.02 -8.53 -25.92
N GLY A 109 8.78 -9.23 -24.80
CA GLY A 109 9.74 -10.14 -24.18
C GLY A 109 10.31 -9.69 -22.83
N ASP A 110 10.08 -8.45 -22.41
CA ASP A 110 10.52 -7.97 -21.11
C ASP A 110 9.76 -8.70 -19.98
N THR A 111 10.50 -9.12 -18.98
CA THR A 111 9.96 -9.70 -17.75
C THR A 111 9.61 -8.61 -16.72
N GLU A 112 8.87 -8.97 -15.67
CA GLU A 112 8.63 -8.06 -14.55
C GLU A 112 9.93 -7.54 -13.92
N ALA A 113 10.97 -8.40 -13.86
CA ALA A 113 12.27 -8.04 -13.34
C ALA A 113 12.98 -6.97 -14.20
N ASP A 114 12.86 -7.07 -15.54
CA ASP A 114 13.47 -6.10 -16.48
C ASP A 114 12.81 -4.72 -16.34
N VAL A 115 11.48 -4.71 -16.28
CA VAL A 115 10.69 -3.48 -16.08
C VAL A 115 11.07 -2.81 -14.76
N LEU A 116 11.12 -3.58 -13.68
CA LEU A 116 11.48 -3.05 -12.35
C LEU A 116 12.94 -2.60 -12.28
N SER A 117 13.88 -3.34 -12.88
CA SER A 117 15.30 -2.96 -12.94
C SER A 117 15.49 -1.62 -13.66
N SER A 118 14.88 -1.49 -14.85
CA SER A 118 14.92 -0.26 -15.64
C SER A 118 14.27 0.91 -14.90
N PHE A 119 13.11 0.68 -14.30
CA PHE A 119 12.41 1.70 -13.51
C PHE A 119 13.23 2.17 -12.32
N VAL A 120 13.77 1.26 -11.49
CA VAL A 120 14.56 1.60 -10.31
C VAL A 120 15.77 2.43 -10.68
N LYS A 121 16.49 2.05 -11.75
CA LYS A 121 17.66 2.80 -12.25
C LYS A 121 17.26 4.21 -12.67
N GLN A 122 16.23 4.35 -13.47
CA GLN A 122 15.77 5.65 -13.98
C GLN A 122 15.18 6.53 -12.88
N TYR A 123 14.34 5.98 -12.04
CA TYR A 123 13.66 6.70 -10.95
C TYR A 123 14.66 7.27 -9.96
N TYR A 124 15.55 6.44 -9.44
CA TYR A 124 16.55 6.89 -8.47
C TYR A 124 17.72 7.68 -9.08
N ALA A 125 17.91 7.67 -10.39
CA ALA A 125 18.85 8.59 -11.03
C ALA A 125 18.41 10.05 -10.85
N GLY A 126 17.10 10.33 -11.00
CA GLY A 126 16.53 11.67 -10.90
C GLY A 126 16.08 12.09 -9.50
N THR A 127 15.91 11.15 -8.57
CA THR A 127 15.36 11.43 -7.24
C THR A 127 16.45 11.88 -6.26
N PRO A 128 16.27 13.02 -5.56
CA PRO A 128 17.25 13.53 -4.59
C PRO A 128 17.23 12.74 -3.28
N PHE A 129 16.10 12.18 -2.90
CA PHE A 129 15.94 11.41 -1.67
C PHE A 129 16.04 9.91 -1.93
N LEU A 130 16.88 9.21 -1.17
CA LEU A 130 17.07 7.77 -1.25
C LEU A 130 16.71 7.13 0.09
N PRO A 131 15.78 6.14 0.12
CA PRO A 131 15.42 5.41 1.34
C PRO A 131 16.55 4.49 1.81
N GLY A 132 16.42 3.95 3.02
CA GLY A 132 17.33 2.93 3.53
C GLY A 132 17.04 1.53 3.01
N GLU A 133 15.78 1.26 2.75
CA GLU A 133 15.30 -0.03 2.28
C GLU A 133 14.40 0.16 1.05
N ILE A 134 14.53 -0.71 0.07
CA ILE A 134 13.66 -0.77 -1.11
C ILE A 134 13.09 -2.18 -1.17
N TYR A 135 11.77 -2.31 -1.21
CA TYR A 135 11.08 -3.59 -1.36
C TYR A 135 10.58 -3.76 -2.77
N ILE A 136 10.90 -4.91 -3.36
CA ILE A 136 10.48 -5.31 -4.72
C ILE A 136 9.92 -6.74 -4.70
N PRO A 137 9.03 -7.11 -5.64
CA PRO A 137 8.38 -8.42 -5.64
C PRO A 137 9.26 -9.56 -6.16
N CYS A 138 10.28 -9.28 -6.95
CA CYS A 138 11.15 -10.28 -7.58
C CYS A 138 12.62 -9.88 -7.48
N GLU A 139 13.51 -10.85 -7.66
CA GLU A 139 14.95 -10.64 -7.72
C GLU A 139 15.31 -10.03 -9.09
N LEU A 140 16.17 -8.99 -9.08
CA LEU A 140 16.70 -8.36 -10.27
C LEU A 140 18.07 -8.94 -10.58
N GLU A 141 18.40 -9.12 -11.86
CA GLU A 141 19.73 -9.61 -12.27
C GLU A 141 20.87 -8.72 -11.75
N ASP A 142 20.67 -7.40 -11.78
CA ASP A 142 21.66 -6.38 -11.37
C ASP A 142 21.48 -5.88 -9.94
N MET A 143 20.81 -6.63 -9.06
CA MET A 143 20.40 -6.17 -7.72
C MET A 143 21.57 -5.67 -6.87
N GLU A 144 22.71 -6.37 -6.90
CA GLU A 144 23.92 -5.98 -6.18
C GLU A 144 24.56 -4.70 -6.73
N VAL A 145 24.59 -4.57 -8.06
CA VAL A 145 25.15 -3.39 -8.73
C VAL A 145 24.29 -2.16 -8.44
N ILE A 146 22.96 -2.30 -8.54
CA ILE A 146 22.02 -1.23 -8.22
C ILE A 146 22.15 -0.84 -6.74
N GLY A 147 22.20 -1.79 -5.83
CA GLY A 147 22.38 -1.55 -4.39
C GLY A 147 23.68 -0.80 -4.06
N SER A 148 24.77 -1.19 -4.69
CA SER A 148 26.08 -0.54 -4.55
C SER A 148 26.06 0.91 -5.09
N TRP A 149 25.44 1.13 -6.25
CA TRP A 149 25.28 2.45 -6.83
C TRP A 149 24.40 3.36 -5.95
N LEU A 150 23.27 2.87 -5.47
CA LEU A 150 22.38 3.61 -4.56
C LEU A 150 23.07 3.95 -3.24
N THR A 151 23.85 3.02 -2.70
CA THR A 151 24.64 3.22 -1.48
C THR A 151 25.68 4.34 -1.65
N LYS A 152 26.39 4.36 -2.79
CA LYS A 152 27.33 5.45 -3.13
C LYS A 152 26.59 6.79 -3.26
N LYS A 153 25.45 6.82 -3.95
CA LYS A 153 24.66 8.03 -4.15
C LYS A 153 24.09 8.58 -2.85
N ARG A 154 23.62 7.71 -1.95
CA ARG A 154 23.07 8.11 -0.64
C ARG A 154 24.13 8.47 0.38
N GLY A 155 25.33 7.93 0.26
CA GLY A 155 26.40 8.02 1.29
C GLY A 155 26.16 7.15 2.53
N LYS A 156 25.09 6.32 2.53
CA LYS A 156 24.71 5.35 3.57
C LYS A 156 24.18 4.08 2.89
N LYS A 157 24.28 2.95 3.57
CA LYS A 157 23.81 1.66 3.05
C LYS A 157 22.35 1.73 2.60
N VAL A 158 22.08 1.23 1.40
CA VAL A 158 20.74 1.01 0.84
C VAL A 158 20.58 -0.49 0.61
N GLU A 159 19.51 -1.07 1.14
CA GLU A 159 19.20 -2.48 0.98
C GLU A 159 18.00 -2.66 0.06
N ILE A 160 18.17 -3.45 -1.00
CA ILE A 160 17.07 -3.90 -1.84
C ILE A 160 16.66 -5.27 -1.33
N LEU A 161 15.39 -5.46 -1.02
CA LEU A 161 14.87 -6.66 -0.38
C LEU A 161 13.68 -7.21 -1.16
N VAL A 162 13.59 -8.54 -1.24
CA VAL A 162 12.44 -9.28 -1.78
C VAL A 162 11.73 -9.99 -0.62
N PRO A 163 10.80 -9.34 0.08
CA PRO A 163 10.11 -9.92 1.21
C PRO A 163 9.17 -11.06 0.76
N LYS A 164 9.33 -12.24 1.35
CA LYS A 164 8.53 -13.44 1.04
C LYS A 164 7.54 -13.80 2.15
N ARG A 165 7.49 -13.05 3.26
CA ARG A 165 6.60 -13.35 4.41
C ARG A 165 6.35 -12.10 5.27
N GLY A 166 5.18 -12.07 5.90
CA GLY A 166 4.85 -11.13 6.96
C GLY A 166 4.35 -9.76 6.47
N ARG A 167 4.56 -8.72 7.28
CA ARG A 167 4.06 -7.36 6.99
C ARG A 167 4.68 -6.74 5.74
N LYS A 168 5.95 -7.02 5.49
CA LYS A 168 6.69 -6.48 4.34
C LYS A 168 6.11 -7.01 3.03
N GLU A 169 5.81 -8.31 2.96
CA GLU A 169 5.13 -8.94 1.83
C GLU A 169 3.73 -8.35 1.59
N LYS A 170 2.93 -8.19 2.67
CA LYS A 170 1.59 -7.59 2.56
C LYS A 170 1.61 -6.17 1.99
N MET A 171 2.65 -5.40 2.27
CA MET A 171 2.82 -4.08 1.67
C MET A 171 3.11 -4.16 0.17
N LEU A 172 3.91 -5.14 -0.27
CA LEU A 172 4.13 -5.42 -1.68
C LEU A 172 2.85 -5.87 -2.39
N GLU A 173 2.09 -6.78 -1.77
CA GLU A 173 0.78 -7.21 -2.31
C GLU A 173 -0.18 -6.03 -2.48
N LEU A 174 -0.24 -5.12 -1.50
CA LEU A 174 -1.05 -3.91 -1.59
C LEU A 174 -0.57 -2.98 -2.72
N ALA A 175 0.74 -2.82 -2.90
CA ALA A 175 1.29 -2.04 -3.99
C ALA A 175 0.97 -2.67 -5.35
N ALA A 176 1.12 -3.99 -5.48
CA ALA A 176 0.77 -4.73 -6.69
C ALA A 176 -0.73 -4.67 -7.02
N GLN A 177 -1.60 -4.77 -6.01
CA GLN A 177 -3.03 -4.60 -6.20
C GLN A 177 -3.38 -3.18 -6.68
N ASN A 178 -2.75 -2.14 -6.11
CA ASN A 178 -2.94 -0.76 -6.56
C ASN A 178 -2.45 -0.58 -8.00
N ALA A 179 -1.30 -1.13 -8.38
CA ALA A 179 -0.80 -1.09 -9.77
C ALA A 179 -1.81 -1.70 -10.74
N LYS A 180 -2.39 -2.87 -10.40
CA LYS A 180 -3.44 -3.53 -11.21
C LYS A 180 -4.71 -2.69 -11.34
N ILE A 181 -5.13 -2.02 -10.26
CA ILE A 181 -6.32 -1.16 -10.28
C ILE A 181 -6.09 0.04 -11.21
N VAL A 182 -4.94 0.71 -11.09
CA VAL A 182 -4.60 1.86 -11.95
C VAL A 182 -4.56 1.42 -13.41
N LEU A 183 -3.87 0.33 -13.72
CA LEU A 183 -3.76 -0.19 -15.09
C LEU A 183 -5.13 -0.47 -15.72
N ARG A 184 -6.06 -1.06 -14.96
CA ARG A 184 -7.44 -1.30 -15.42
C ARG A 184 -8.21 0.00 -15.64
N GLN A 185 -8.12 0.95 -14.69
CA GLN A 185 -8.81 2.24 -14.80
C GLN A 185 -8.36 3.02 -16.04
N ASP A 186 -7.09 3.00 -16.35
CA ASP A 186 -6.56 3.67 -17.54
C ASP A 186 -7.03 3.01 -18.83
N LYS A 187 -7.06 1.67 -18.90
CA LYS A 187 -7.63 0.95 -20.06
C LYS A 187 -9.11 1.26 -20.24
N ASP A 188 -9.88 1.28 -19.16
CA ASP A 188 -11.30 1.63 -19.23
C ASP A 188 -11.51 3.08 -19.65
N ARG A 189 -10.59 3.99 -19.31
CA ARG A 189 -10.62 5.39 -19.75
C ARG A 189 -10.33 5.50 -21.24
N ILE A 190 -9.25 4.88 -21.72
CA ILE A 190 -8.86 4.88 -23.12
C ILE A 190 -9.99 4.29 -23.98
N LYS A 191 -10.55 3.14 -23.59
CA LYS A 191 -11.67 2.52 -24.30
C LYS A 191 -12.88 3.43 -24.42
N ARG A 192 -13.25 4.12 -23.33
CA ARG A 192 -14.36 5.09 -23.35
C ARG A 192 -14.07 6.29 -24.23
N GLU A 193 -12.83 6.77 -24.28
CA GLU A 193 -12.42 7.86 -25.17
C GLU A 193 -12.47 7.44 -26.63
N GLU A 194 -12.03 6.23 -26.98
CA GLU A 194 -12.14 5.65 -28.30
C GLU A 194 -13.60 5.48 -28.74
N GLU A 195 -14.47 4.93 -27.88
CA GLU A 195 -15.91 4.79 -28.13
C GLU A 195 -16.59 6.13 -28.36
N ARG A 196 -16.23 7.17 -27.62
CA ARG A 196 -16.73 8.55 -27.82
C ARG A 196 -16.28 9.14 -29.13
N THR A 197 -15.01 8.96 -29.49
CA THR A 197 -14.45 9.49 -30.74
C THR A 197 -15.07 8.79 -31.94
N THR A 198 -15.21 7.47 -31.91
CA THR A 198 -15.85 6.67 -32.98
C THR A 198 -17.33 7.02 -33.11
N GLY A 199 -18.03 7.21 -31.98
CA GLY A 199 -19.44 7.65 -31.97
C GLY A 199 -19.64 9.04 -32.60
N CYS A 200 -18.74 9.99 -32.32
CA CYS A 200 -18.77 11.32 -32.93
C CYS A 200 -18.55 11.29 -34.45
N LEU A 201 -17.63 10.45 -34.92
CA LEU A 201 -17.33 10.33 -36.36
C LEU A 201 -18.49 9.71 -37.16
N LEU A 202 -19.29 8.82 -36.54
CA LEU A 202 -20.48 8.24 -37.19
C LEU A 202 -21.62 9.26 -37.33
N TYR A 203 -21.71 10.27 -36.44
CA TYR A 203 -22.72 11.33 -36.54
C TYR A 203 -22.37 12.48 -37.46
N THR A 204 -21.10 12.62 -37.87
CA THR A 204 -20.62 13.68 -38.79
C THR A 204 -20.51 13.23 -40.22
N SER A 205 -20.89 12.00 -40.55
CA SER A 205 -20.98 11.55 -41.97
C SER A 205 -22.18 12.24 -42.62
N PRO A 206 -21.98 13.02 -43.71
CA PRO A 206 -23.07 13.68 -44.38
C PRO A 206 -24.08 12.65 -44.91
N SER A 207 -25.34 12.93 -44.64
CA SER A 207 -26.46 12.09 -45.10
C SER A 207 -26.42 12.01 -46.63
N PRO A 208 -26.60 10.82 -47.24
CA PRO A 208 -26.64 10.67 -48.68
C PRO A 208 -27.89 11.29 -49.37
N ARG A 209 -28.62 12.18 -48.68
CA ARG A 209 -29.88 12.77 -49.18
C ARG A 209 -29.77 14.24 -49.60
N ASP A 210 -28.57 14.81 -49.56
CA ASP A 210 -28.31 16.17 -50.05
C ASP A 210 -27.55 16.16 -51.42
N CYS A 211 -28.13 15.44 -52.40
CA CYS A 211 -27.82 15.58 -53.80
C CYS A 211 -29.12 15.66 -54.58
#